data_38308d447dbd42df7c034bb70a9efc12
#
_entry.id   38308d447dbd42df7c034bb70a9efc12
#
_cell.length_a   1.000
_cell.length_b   1.000
_cell.length_c   1.000
_cell.angle_alpha   90.00
_cell.angle_beta   90.00
_cell.angle_gamma   90.00
#
_symmetry.space_group_name_H-M   'P 1'
#
loop_
_entity.id
_entity.type
_entity.pdbx_description
1 polymer ?
#
loop_
_entity_poly.entity_id
_entity_poly.type
_entity_poly.pdbx_seq_one_letter_code
_entity_poly.pdbx_strand_id
1 'polypeptide(L)'
;MSLFVLVLLLLLSNKCNAEKIPNPLTNNSFHYSDPKKATLGRLLFYDKILSGNHNISCGTCHHHDFAGGDGLSLGIGEGGFGVGSNRSSGKGADKIKKRIPRNAPGLWNLGAKEIHTLMHD
;
A
#
# COMPACT_ATOMS: atom_id res chain seq x y z
N MET A 1 43.46 31.06 6.82
CA MET A 1 42.82 29.75 6.87
C MET A 1 43.97 28.73 6.77
N SER A 2 44.17 27.94 7.81
CA SER A 2 45.33 27.02 7.89
C SER A 2 45.21 25.92 6.84
N LEU A 3 46.30 25.55 6.17
CA LEU A 3 46.38 24.44 5.20
C LEU A 3 45.78 23.14 5.79
N PHE A 4 45.90 22.95 7.10
CA PHE A 4 45.34 21.82 7.84
C PHE A 4 43.80 21.76 7.79
N VAL A 5 43.12 22.92 7.86
CA VAL A 5 41.65 23.02 7.75
C VAL A 5 41.19 22.69 6.34
N LEU A 6 41.96 23.11 5.33
CA LEU A 6 41.63 22.81 3.92
C LEU A 6 41.77 21.32 3.61
N VAL A 7 42.83 20.68 4.14
CA VAL A 7 43.02 19.23 3.97
C VAL A 7 41.96 18.44 4.71
N LEU A 8 41.57 18.86 5.91
CA LEU A 8 40.51 18.21 6.69
C LEU A 8 39.15 18.31 5.97
N LEU A 9 38.82 19.47 5.37
CA LEU A 9 37.59 19.66 4.57
C LEU A 9 37.58 18.78 3.31
N LEU A 10 38.73 18.55 2.67
CA LEU A 10 38.84 17.67 1.52
C LEU A 10 38.69 16.18 1.87
N LEU A 11 39.14 15.79 3.08
CA LEU A 11 38.98 14.41 3.58
C LEU A 11 37.54 14.09 4.03
N LEU A 12 36.77 15.11 4.37
CA LEU A 12 35.34 14.97 4.76
C LEU A 12 34.35 14.97 3.55
N SER A 13 34.85 15.15 2.34
CA SER A 13 34.04 15.00 1.13
C SER A 13 33.71 13.50 0.91
N ASN A 14 32.85 12.95 1.75
CA ASN A 14 32.24 11.66 1.47
C ASN A 14 31.51 11.76 0.12
N LYS A 15 32.02 11.05 -0.88
CA LYS A 15 31.31 10.91 -2.16
C LYS A 15 30.00 10.22 -1.85
N CYS A 16 28.91 10.97 -1.86
CA CYS A 16 27.58 10.41 -1.90
C CYS A 16 27.47 9.64 -3.24
N ASN A 17 27.68 8.32 -3.19
CA ASN A 17 27.40 7.46 -4.33
C ASN A 17 25.87 7.36 -4.42
N ALA A 18 25.26 8.16 -5.26
CA ALA A 18 23.86 7.99 -5.60
C ALA A 18 23.71 6.60 -6.22
N GLU A 19 22.96 5.74 -5.55
CA GLU A 19 22.61 4.43 -6.10
C GLU A 19 21.89 4.64 -7.44
N LYS A 20 22.19 3.79 -8.42
CA LYS A 20 21.58 3.90 -9.74
C LYS A 20 20.06 3.81 -9.62
N ILE A 21 19.37 4.82 -10.13
CA ILE A 21 17.90 4.83 -10.18
C ILE A 21 17.43 3.54 -10.88
N PRO A 22 16.53 2.75 -10.27
CA PRO A 22 15.99 1.56 -10.89
C PRO A 22 15.36 1.86 -12.26
N ASN A 23 15.46 0.93 -13.18
CA ASN A 23 14.78 1.07 -14.47
C ASN A 23 13.27 1.12 -14.29
N PRO A 24 12.53 1.89 -15.11
CA PRO A 24 11.08 1.91 -15.08
C PRO A 24 10.51 0.52 -15.29
N LEU A 25 9.44 0.19 -14.57
CA LEU A 25 8.70 -1.06 -14.79
C LEU A 25 8.07 -1.06 -16.18
N THR A 26 8.13 -2.19 -16.85
CA THR A 26 7.51 -2.45 -18.15
C THR A 26 6.50 -3.59 -18.01
N ASN A 27 5.71 -3.88 -19.05
CA ASN A 27 4.79 -5.01 -19.05
C ASN A 27 5.51 -6.35 -18.78
N ASN A 28 6.76 -6.49 -19.18
CA ASN A 28 7.57 -7.68 -18.94
C ASN A 28 8.01 -7.83 -17.48
N SER A 29 7.90 -6.78 -16.68
CA SER A 29 8.20 -6.79 -15.24
C SER A 29 7.11 -7.46 -14.41
N PHE A 30 5.96 -7.77 -15.00
CA PHE A 30 4.81 -8.37 -14.32
C PHE A 30 4.59 -9.81 -14.73
N HIS A 31 3.94 -10.59 -13.85
CA HIS A 31 3.41 -11.90 -14.22
C HIS A 31 2.25 -11.74 -15.20
N TYR A 32 2.16 -12.66 -16.14
CA TYR A 32 1.00 -12.71 -17.04
C TYR A 32 -0.28 -12.99 -16.23
N SER A 33 -1.30 -12.24 -16.50
CA SER A 33 -2.64 -12.44 -15.94
C SER A 33 -3.64 -12.64 -17.08
N ASP A 34 -4.47 -13.68 -16.98
CA ASP A 34 -5.58 -13.90 -17.89
C ASP A 34 -6.57 -12.71 -17.80
N PRO A 35 -6.92 -12.04 -18.92
CA PRO A 35 -7.78 -10.86 -18.89
C PRO A 35 -9.18 -11.11 -18.31
N LYS A 36 -9.75 -12.30 -18.49
CA LYS A 36 -11.05 -12.65 -17.93
C LYS A 36 -10.97 -12.82 -16.41
N LYS A 37 -9.90 -13.48 -15.93
CA LYS A 37 -9.63 -13.58 -14.49
C LYS A 37 -9.35 -12.24 -13.86
N ALA A 38 -8.60 -11.37 -14.54
CA ALA A 38 -8.33 -10.01 -14.07
C ALA A 38 -9.63 -9.19 -13.96
N THR A 39 -10.53 -9.31 -14.94
CA THR A 39 -11.85 -8.65 -14.91
C THR A 39 -12.68 -9.16 -13.74
N LEU A 40 -12.78 -10.48 -13.55
CA LEU A 40 -13.46 -11.07 -12.39
C LEU A 40 -12.85 -10.62 -11.08
N GLY A 41 -11.52 -10.63 -10.98
CA GLY A 41 -10.79 -10.18 -9.79
C GLY A 41 -11.10 -8.72 -9.45
N ARG A 42 -11.18 -7.83 -10.45
CA ARG A 42 -11.58 -6.44 -10.26
C ARG A 42 -13.02 -6.31 -9.74
N LEU A 43 -13.95 -7.11 -10.23
CA LEU A 43 -15.33 -7.11 -9.73
C LEU A 43 -15.37 -7.58 -8.28
N LEU A 44 -14.74 -8.71 -7.97
CA LEU A 44 -14.68 -9.26 -6.61
C LEU A 44 -13.95 -8.34 -5.63
N PHE A 45 -12.96 -7.58 -6.09
CA PHE A 45 -12.21 -6.65 -5.25
C PHE A 45 -13.09 -5.54 -4.66
N TYR A 46 -14.11 -5.11 -5.39
CA TYR A 46 -15.07 -4.10 -4.95
C TYR A 46 -16.39 -4.69 -4.46
N ASP A 47 -16.62 -5.99 -4.64
CA ASP A 47 -17.81 -6.67 -4.14
C ASP A 47 -17.67 -6.97 -2.65
N LYS A 48 -18.74 -6.77 -1.91
CA LYS A 48 -18.79 -7.02 -0.46
C LYS A 48 -19.12 -8.47 -0.10
N ILE A 49 -19.39 -9.33 -1.09
CA ILE A 49 -19.80 -10.72 -0.90
C ILE A 49 -18.76 -11.55 -0.12
N LEU A 50 -17.49 -11.15 -0.18
CA LEU A 50 -16.39 -11.84 0.50
C LEU A 50 -16.23 -11.44 1.97
N SER A 51 -17.00 -10.46 2.47
CA SER A 51 -16.96 -10.09 3.90
C SER A 51 -18.08 -10.77 4.69
N GLY A 52 -17.83 -11.02 5.98
CA GLY A 52 -18.75 -11.75 6.84
C GLY A 52 -20.14 -11.13 6.94
N ASN A 53 -20.22 -9.80 7.10
CA ASN A 53 -21.48 -9.06 7.19
C ASN A 53 -21.86 -8.35 5.88
N HIS A 54 -21.20 -8.63 4.78
CA HIS A 54 -21.43 -8.01 3.47
C HIS A 54 -21.38 -6.46 3.49
N ASN A 55 -20.54 -5.87 4.36
CA ASN A 55 -20.51 -4.42 4.53
C ASN A 55 -19.17 -3.79 4.12
N ILE A 56 -18.12 -4.59 3.88
CA ILE A 56 -16.83 -4.13 3.34
C ILE A 56 -16.39 -5.00 2.16
N SER A 57 -15.50 -4.46 1.34
CA SER A 57 -14.77 -5.15 0.28
C SER A 57 -13.28 -4.92 0.43
N CYS A 58 -12.45 -5.61 -0.36
CA CYS A 58 -11.01 -5.30 -0.42
C CYS A 58 -10.78 -3.82 -0.74
N GLY A 59 -11.51 -3.28 -1.74
CA GLY A 59 -11.44 -1.87 -2.12
C GLY A 59 -11.92 -0.87 -1.07
N THR A 60 -12.54 -1.32 0.03
CA THR A 60 -12.87 -0.44 1.15
C THR A 60 -11.62 0.04 1.90
N CYS A 61 -10.63 -0.85 2.07
CA CYS A 61 -9.36 -0.57 2.75
C CYS A 61 -8.21 -0.34 1.75
N HIS A 62 -8.37 -0.80 0.52
CA HIS A 62 -7.36 -0.67 -0.54
C HIS A 62 -7.93 0.10 -1.74
N HIS A 63 -8.38 1.33 -1.49
CA HIS A 63 -9.07 2.13 -2.49
C HIS A 63 -8.09 2.79 -3.45
N HIS A 64 -8.45 2.83 -4.73
CA HIS A 64 -7.61 3.41 -5.79
C HIS A 64 -7.34 4.91 -5.58
N ASP A 65 -8.29 5.68 -5.04
CA ASP A 65 -8.11 7.12 -4.75
C ASP A 65 -7.11 7.39 -3.62
N PHE A 66 -6.76 6.37 -2.84
CA PHE A 66 -5.79 6.46 -1.73
C PHE A 66 -4.53 5.61 -2.01
N ALA A 67 -4.11 5.56 -3.26
CA ALA A 67 -2.94 4.81 -3.71
C ALA A 67 -2.97 3.31 -3.32
N GLY A 68 -4.17 2.72 -3.27
CA GLY A 68 -4.38 1.32 -2.87
C GLY A 68 -4.33 1.07 -1.37
N GLY A 69 -4.35 2.12 -0.55
CA GLY A 69 -4.52 2.08 0.89
C GLY A 69 -5.87 2.62 1.35
N ASP A 70 -6.00 3.02 2.61
CA ASP A 70 -7.21 3.63 3.17
C ASP A 70 -7.03 5.07 3.67
N GLY A 71 -5.83 5.63 3.58
CA GLY A 71 -5.51 6.96 4.06
C GLY A 71 -5.59 7.13 5.59
N LEU A 72 -5.67 6.04 6.35
CA LEU A 72 -5.74 6.02 7.80
C LEU A 72 -4.45 5.43 8.40
N SER A 73 -4.02 5.92 9.54
CA SER A 73 -2.88 5.35 10.28
C SER A 73 -3.18 3.94 10.78
N LEU A 74 -4.40 3.68 11.20
CA LEU A 74 -4.93 2.37 11.55
C LEU A 74 -6.29 2.18 10.89
N GLY A 75 -6.41 1.12 10.12
CA GLY A 75 -7.62 0.82 9.35
C GLY A 75 -8.86 0.60 10.20
N ILE A 76 -10.01 0.80 9.58
CA ILE A 76 -11.33 0.53 10.15
C ILE A 76 -11.95 -0.61 9.35
N GLY A 77 -12.05 -1.78 9.99
CA GLY A 77 -12.54 -3.01 9.37
C GLY A 77 -14.05 -3.08 9.22
N GLU A 78 -14.56 -4.30 9.26
CA GLU A 78 -15.98 -4.61 9.17
C GLU A 78 -16.79 -3.90 10.27
N GLY A 79 -17.98 -3.40 9.92
CA GLY A 79 -18.79 -2.55 10.78
C GLY A 79 -18.50 -1.05 10.67
N GLY A 80 -17.42 -0.66 10.01
CA GLY A 80 -17.15 0.75 9.70
C GLY A 80 -18.02 1.27 8.55
N PHE A 81 -18.18 2.60 8.49
CA PHE A 81 -18.97 3.30 7.47
C PHE A 81 -18.11 4.34 6.73
N GLY A 82 -18.29 4.43 5.40
CA GLY A 82 -17.52 5.34 4.54
C GLY A 82 -16.25 4.71 3.97
N VAL A 83 -15.43 5.51 3.30
CA VAL A 83 -14.19 5.12 2.62
C VAL A 83 -13.10 6.12 2.92
N GLY A 84 -11.84 5.69 2.91
CA GLY A 84 -10.67 6.54 3.10
C GLY A 84 -10.64 7.25 4.43
N SER A 85 -10.08 8.46 4.48
CA SER A 85 -9.96 9.28 5.69
C SER A 85 -11.31 9.64 6.34
N ASN A 86 -12.40 9.59 5.57
CA ASN A 86 -13.77 9.83 6.08
C ASN A 86 -14.43 8.57 6.66
N ARG A 87 -13.72 7.42 6.64
CA ARG A 87 -14.26 6.19 7.21
C ARG A 87 -14.34 6.26 8.72
N SER A 88 -15.53 6.03 9.26
CA SER A 88 -15.83 6.03 10.69
C SER A 88 -16.07 4.63 11.24
N SER A 89 -16.00 4.48 12.54
CA SER A 89 -16.21 3.19 13.24
C SER A 89 -17.62 2.63 13.19
N GLY A 90 -18.54 3.27 12.47
CA GLY A 90 -19.94 2.85 12.38
C GLY A 90 -20.74 3.16 13.64
N LYS A 91 -21.99 2.69 13.68
CA LYS A 91 -22.95 2.91 14.77
C LYS A 91 -23.72 1.61 15.05
N GLY A 92 -24.34 1.54 16.24
CA GLY A 92 -25.20 0.42 16.61
C GLY A 92 -24.42 -0.88 16.88
N ALA A 93 -25.10 -2.01 16.66
CA ALA A 93 -24.56 -3.34 16.96
C ALA A 93 -23.33 -3.72 16.11
N ASP A 94 -23.28 -3.21 14.87
CA ASP A 94 -22.17 -3.48 13.93
C ASP A 94 -20.97 -2.56 14.10
N LYS A 95 -21.03 -1.61 15.05
CA LYS A 95 -19.90 -0.71 15.32
C LYS A 95 -18.63 -1.51 15.60
N ILE A 96 -17.51 -1.16 14.94
CA ILE A 96 -16.25 -1.81 15.23
C ILE A 96 -15.86 -1.68 16.71
N LYS A 97 -15.34 -2.75 17.29
CA LYS A 97 -14.83 -2.77 18.65
C LYS A 97 -13.38 -2.31 18.74
N LYS A 98 -12.59 -2.55 17.68
CA LYS A 98 -11.16 -2.30 17.63
C LYS A 98 -10.73 -1.97 16.19
N ARG A 99 -9.79 -1.05 16.04
CA ARG A 99 -9.16 -0.77 14.74
C ARG A 99 -8.24 -1.93 14.34
N ILE A 100 -8.00 -2.06 13.04
CA ILE A 100 -6.96 -2.93 12.50
C ILE A 100 -5.61 -2.43 13.03
N PRO A 101 -4.74 -3.32 13.57
CA PRO A 101 -3.52 -2.91 14.26
C PRO A 101 -2.41 -2.40 13.33
N ARG A 102 -2.60 -2.47 12.02
CA ARG A 102 -1.64 -2.03 11.00
C ARG A 102 -2.32 -1.10 10.00
N ASN A 103 -1.50 -0.25 9.37
CA ASN A 103 -1.91 0.53 8.20
C ASN A 103 -2.22 -0.40 7.02
N ALA A 104 -3.20 -0.04 6.19
CA ALA A 104 -3.46 -0.74 4.93
C ALA A 104 -2.37 -0.36 3.92
N PRO A 105 -1.49 -1.29 3.51
CA PRO A 105 -0.42 -0.98 2.56
C PRO A 105 -1.01 -0.71 1.17
N GLY A 106 -0.32 0.11 0.38
CA GLY A 106 -0.64 0.30 -1.03
C GLY A 106 -0.47 -1.00 -1.82
N LEU A 107 -1.38 -1.27 -2.77
CA LEU A 107 -1.37 -2.49 -3.58
C LEU A 107 -0.76 -2.30 -4.98
N TRP A 108 -0.21 -1.11 -5.28
CA TRP A 108 0.38 -0.85 -6.58
C TRP A 108 1.63 -1.71 -6.82
N ASN A 109 1.74 -2.22 -8.04
CA ASN A 109 2.87 -3.03 -8.51
C ASN A 109 3.10 -4.37 -7.77
N LEU A 110 2.18 -4.83 -6.92
CA LEU A 110 2.32 -6.11 -6.21
C LEU A 110 2.39 -7.33 -7.14
N GLY A 111 1.95 -7.20 -8.40
CA GLY A 111 2.11 -8.23 -9.42
C GLY A 111 3.47 -8.24 -10.11
N ALA A 112 4.40 -7.37 -9.72
CA ALA A 112 5.75 -7.38 -10.28
C ALA A 112 6.51 -8.65 -9.88
N LYS A 113 7.29 -9.20 -10.81
CA LYS A 113 8.04 -10.45 -10.64
C LYS A 113 9.07 -10.41 -9.51
N GLU A 114 9.50 -9.22 -9.12
CA GLU A 114 10.44 -9.00 -8.02
C GLU A 114 9.79 -9.09 -6.63
N ILE A 115 8.44 -9.03 -6.57
CA ILE A 115 7.71 -9.10 -5.30
C ILE A 115 7.33 -10.54 -5.04
N HIS A 116 8.09 -11.21 -4.17
CA HIS A 116 7.92 -12.63 -3.87
C HIS A 116 7.09 -12.89 -2.61
N THR A 117 6.96 -11.91 -1.73
CA THR A 117 6.27 -12.04 -0.45
C THR A 117 5.45 -10.80 -0.17
N LEU A 118 4.16 -10.99 0.09
CA LEU A 118 3.22 -9.90 0.34
C LEU A 118 3.02 -9.59 1.82
N MET A 119 3.31 -10.53 2.69
CA MET A 119 3.23 -10.37 4.14
C MET A 119 4.41 -11.06 4.81
N HIS A 120 5.05 -10.32 5.71
CA HIS A 120 5.98 -10.85 6.69
C HIS A 120 5.36 -10.64 8.07
N ASP A 121 5.23 -11.70 8.82
CA ASP A 121 4.98 -11.68 10.26
C ASP A 121 6.30 -11.60 11.03
#